data_92f756eb85c6b22824bbbe799b09ca98
#
_entry.id   92f756eb85c6b22824bbbe799b09ca98
#
_cell.length_a   1.000
_cell.length_b   1.000
_cell.length_c   1.000
_cell.angle_alpha   90.00
_cell.angle_beta   90.00
_cell.angle_gamma   90.00
#
_symmetry.space_group_name_H-M   'P 1'
#
loop_
_entity.id
_entity.type
_entity.pdbx_description
1 polymer ?
#
loop_
_entity_poly.entity_id
_entity_poly.type
_entity_poly.pdbx_seq_one_letter_code
_entity_poly.pdbx_strand_id
1 'polypeptide(L)'
;VFQSYELFPHMNILDNITLAPRKVQKRSRKEAEAEARELLARVNLSDKEKSYPRMLSGGQKQRVAIVRALAMHPELMLFDEVTAALDPEMVREVLDVIMELSEQGLTMLIVTHELSFARAVADRIVFMDEGRVVESGKPEEFFTAPKTERARTFLDNFRFVARSRKEEKSA
;
A
#
# COMPACT_ATOMS: atom_id res chain seq x y z
N VAL A 1 3.75 4.14 6.11
CA VAL A 1 4.56 3.42 5.12
C VAL A 1 4.79 4.36 3.96
N PHE A 2 6.05 4.61 3.62
CA PHE A 2 6.46 5.59 2.61
C PHE A 2 6.77 4.92 1.27
N GLN A 3 6.79 5.72 0.20
CA GLN A 3 7.18 5.32 -1.15
C GLN A 3 8.60 4.73 -1.20
N SER A 4 9.55 5.26 -0.44
CA SER A 4 10.97 4.87 -0.45
C SER A 4 11.34 3.76 0.54
N TYR A 5 10.41 2.97 1.02
CA TYR A 5 10.57 1.81 1.92
C TYR A 5 11.18 2.11 3.30
N GLU A 6 12.17 3.01 3.39
CA GLU A 6 12.88 3.44 4.60
C GLU A 6 13.38 2.28 5.48
N LEU A 7 13.89 1.20 4.84
CA LEU A 7 14.52 0.10 5.55
C LEU A 7 15.95 0.45 5.95
N PHE A 8 16.37 0.01 7.12
CA PHE A 8 17.74 0.17 7.59
C PHE A 8 18.69 -0.72 6.78
N PRO A 9 19.57 -0.17 5.93
CA PRO A 9 20.36 -0.96 4.97
C PRO A 9 21.43 -1.83 5.62
N HIS A 10 21.84 -1.50 6.83
CA HIS A 10 22.86 -2.22 7.60
C HIS A 10 22.29 -3.33 8.49
N MET A 11 20.98 -3.50 8.54
CA MET A 11 20.27 -4.54 9.27
C MET A 11 19.68 -5.58 8.31
N ASN A 12 19.62 -6.85 8.72
CA ASN A 12 18.83 -7.86 8.03
C ASN A 12 17.32 -7.58 8.17
N ILE A 13 16.48 -8.32 7.45
CA ILE A 13 15.05 -8.11 7.43
C ILE A 13 14.40 -8.36 8.79
N LEU A 14 14.79 -9.44 9.47
CA LEU A 14 14.26 -9.75 10.80
C LEU A 14 14.58 -8.65 11.82
N ASP A 15 15.79 -8.13 11.81
CA ASP A 15 16.21 -7.03 12.69
C ASP A 15 15.49 -5.71 12.34
N ASN A 16 15.26 -5.43 11.05
CA ASN A 16 14.44 -4.28 10.62
C ASN A 16 13.04 -4.31 11.23
N ILE A 17 12.39 -5.48 11.19
CA ILE A 17 11.02 -5.64 11.70
C ILE A 17 10.98 -5.58 13.23
N THR A 18 11.93 -6.25 13.90
CA THR A 18 11.89 -6.44 15.35
C THR A 18 12.47 -5.26 16.14
N LEU A 19 13.15 -4.33 15.49
CA LEU A 19 13.83 -3.21 16.19
C LEU A 19 12.84 -2.38 17.02
N ALA A 20 11.77 -1.89 16.41
CA ALA A 20 10.80 -1.02 17.07
C ALA A 20 10.00 -1.74 18.17
N PRO A 21 9.41 -2.94 17.96
CA PRO A 21 8.77 -3.73 19.02
C PRO A 21 9.66 -3.93 20.23
N ARG A 22 10.94 -4.24 20.03
CA ARG A 22 11.89 -4.47 21.13
C ARG A 22 12.29 -3.19 21.85
N LYS A 23 12.54 -2.11 21.10
CA LYS A 23 13.05 -0.85 21.68
C LYS A 23 11.96 0.01 22.28
N VAL A 24 10.81 0.11 21.63
CA VAL A 24 9.71 1.00 22.01
C VAL A 24 8.72 0.27 22.95
N GLN A 25 8.23 -0.90 22.53
CA GLN A 25 7.25 -1.67 23.27
C GLN A 25 7.88 -2.59 24.35
N LYS A 26 9.23 -2.65 24.41
CA LYS A 26 9.98 -3.48 25.39
C LYS A 26 9.68 -4.98 25.28
N ARG A 27 9.21 -5.46 24.13
CA ARG A 27 8.93 -6.87 23.90
C ARG A 27 10.23 -7.68 23.92
N SER A 28 10.15 -8.92 24.36
CA SER A 28 11.30 -9.82 24.35
C SER A 28 11.74 -10.10 22.91
N ARG A 29 13.01 -10.43 22.73
CA ARG A 29 13.55 -10.80 21.41
C ARG A 29 12.78 -11.98 20.83
N LYS A 30 12.50 -12.99 21.63
CA LYS A 30 11.83 -14.23 21.23
C LYS A 30 10.42 -13.95 20.71
N GLU A 31 9.63 -13.14 21.42
CA GLU A 31 8.27 -12.76 21.01
C GLU A 31 8.28 -11.94 19.72
N ALA A 32 9.13 -10.89 19.65
CA ALA A 32 9.23 -10.05 18.47
C ALA A 32 9.68 -10.83 17.22
N GLU A 33 10.63 -11.76 17.36
CA GLU A 33 11.09 -12.59 16.24
C GLU A 33 10.03 -13.61 15.82
N ALA A 34 9.29 -14.21 16.74
CA ALA A 34 8.23 -15.15 16.41
C ALA A 34 7.14 -14.47 15.56
N GLU A 35 6.65 -13.34 16.02
CA GLU A 35 5.64 -12.57 15.27
C GLU A 35 6.17 -12.04 13.94
N ALA A 36 7.41 -11.54 13.90
CA ALA A 36 8.01 -11.08 12.65
C ALA A 36 8.04 -12.18 11.58
N ARG A 37 8.30 -13.45 11.98
CA ARG A 37 8.26 -14.60 11.08
C ARG A 37 6.84 -14.92 10.60
N GLU A 38 5.85 -14.83 11.47
CA GLU A 38 4.44 -14.99 11.09
C GLU A 38 4.00 -13.93 10.08
N LEU A 39 4.35 -12.66 10.33
CA LEU A 39 4.06 -11.57 9.41
C LEU A 39 4.81 -11.71 8.06
N LEU A 40 6.07 -12.15 8.08
CA LEU A 40 6.83 -12.44 6.85
C LEU A 40 6.20 -13.59 6.05
N ALA A 41 5.68 -14.60 6.72
CA ALA A 41 4.98 -15.72 6.06
C ALA A 41 3.72 -15.24 5.33
N ARG A 42 2.94 -14.35 5.94
CA ARG A 42 1.74 -13.74 5.31
C ARG A 42 2.04 -13.01 4.00
N VAL A 43 3.22 -12.42 3.88
CA VAL A 43 3.62 -11.69 2.66
C VAL A 43 4.54 -12.51 1.74
N ASN A 44 4.62 -13.84 1.94
CA ASN A 44 5.45 -14.76 1.17
C ASN A 44 6.96 -14.42 1.15
N LEU A 45 7.51 -14.02 2.30
CA LEU A 45 8.91 -13.63 2.47
C LEU A 45 9.62 -14.37 3.61
N SER A 46 9.16 -15.56 4.01
CA SER A 46 9.74 -16.36 5.10
C SER A 46 11.22 -16.68 4.87
N ASP A 47 11.62 -16.89 3.62
CA ASP A 47 13.01 -17.21 3.21
C ASP A 47 13.96 -15.99 3.26
N LYS A 48 13.41 -14.79 3.46
CA LYS A 48 14.16 -13.52 3.44
C LYS A 48 14.55 -12.98 4.81
N GLU A 49 14.22 -13.67 5.92
CA GLU A 49 14.46 -13.14 7.28
C GLU A 49 15.91 -12.71 7.53
N LYS A 50 16.89 -13.43 6.94
CA LYS A 50 18.33 -13.17 7.08
C LYS A 50 18.91 -12.30 5.96
N SER A 51 18.13 -12.00 4.93
CA SER A 51 18.54 -11.15 3.81
C SER A 51 18.71 -9.70 4.25
N TYR A 52 19.46 -8.93 3.49
CA TYR A 52 19.61 -7.48 3.66
C TYR A 52 18.75 -6.75 2.61
N PRO A 53 18.32 -5.49 2.87
CA PRO A 53 17.46 -4.74 1.94
C PRO A 53 17.99 -4.68 0.50
N ARG A 54 19.32 -4.58 0.32
CA ARG A 54 19.95 -4.57 -1.02
C ARG A 54 19.73 -5.84 -1.84
N MET A 55 19.35 -6.95 -1.18
CA MET A 55 19.13 -8.25 -1.82
C MET A 55 17.68 -8.48 -2.24
N LEU A 56 16.79 -7.54 -1.95
CA LEU A 56 15.36 -7.61 -2.21
C LEU A 56 14.97 -6.77 -3.43
N SER A 57 13.95 -7.24 -4.16
CA SER A 57 13.27 -6.41 -5.18
C SER A 57 12.50 -5.24 -4.54
N GLY A 58 12.06 -4.27 -5.35
CA GLY A 58 11.25 -3.14 -4.88
C GLY A 58 9.99 -3.59 -4.14
N GLY A 59 9.20 -4.48 -4.75
CA GLY A 59 7.98 -5.02 -4.14
C GLY A 59 8.24 -5.81 -2.85
N GLN A 60 9.34 -6.58 -2.79
CA GLN A 60 9.75 -7.27 -1.56
C GLN A 60 10.11 -6.27 -0.45
N LYS A 61 10.85 -5.21 -0.75
CA LYS A 61 11.17 -4.13 0.21
C LYS A 61 9.90 -3.47 0.74
N GLN A 62 8.95 -3.20 -0.15
CA GLN A 62 7.69 -2.57 0.23
C GLN A 62 6.86 -3.46 1.16
N ARG A 63 6.74 -4.76 0.84
CA ARG A 63 6.07 -5.72 1.73
C ARG A 63 6.76 -5.83 3.09
N VAL A 64 8.10 -5.80 3.15
CA VAL A 64 8.83 -5.74 4.42
C VAL A 64 8.54 -4.44 5.19
N ALA A 65 8.44 -3.29 4.51
CA ALA A 65 8.09 -2.02 5.15
C ALA A 65 6.67 -2.05 5.75
N ILE A 66 5.71 -2.70 5.08
CA ILE A 66 4.36 -2.95 5.59
C ILE A 66 4.42 -3.85 6.82
N VAL A 67 5.12 -4.98 6.75
CA VAL A 67 5.29 -5.92 7.87
C VAL A 67 5.94 -5.24 9.08
N ARG A 68 6.95 -4.41 8.86
CA ARG A 68 7.60 -3.64 9.92
C ARG A 68 6.62 -2.70 10.63
N ALA A 69 5.72 -2.07 9.89
CA ALA A 69 4.68 -1.22 10.48
C ALA A 69 3.65 -2.04 11.25
N LEU A 70 3.21 -3.18 10.71
CA LEU A 70 2.25 -4.10 11.35
C LEU A 70 2.77 -4.68 12.66
N ALA A 71 4.07 -4.96 12.77
CA ALA A 71 4.70 -5.48 13.98
C ALA A 71 4.57 -4.55 15.20
N MET A 72 4.17 -3.29 14.99
CA MET A 72 3.88 -2.34 16.05
C MET A 72 2.42 -2.36 16.52
N HIS A 73 1.56 -3.22 15.96
CA HIS A 73 0.12 -3.32 16.26
C HIS A 73 -0.60 -1.96 16.12
N PRO A 74 -0.53 -1.31 14.98
CA PRO A 74 -1.10 0.01 14.80
C PRO A 74 -2.64 -0.04 14.78
N GLU A 75 -3.29 0.95 15.39
CA GLU A 75 -4.73 1.17 15.25
C GLU A 75 -5.09 1.82 13.91
N LEU A 76 -4.14 2.54 13.31
CA LEU A 76 -4.27 3.23 12.03
C LEU A 76 -2.96 3.08 11.24
N MET A 77 -3.06 2.69 9.96
CA MET A 77 -1.91 2.72 9.04
C MET A 77 -2.05 3.83 8.00
N LEU A 78 -0.92 4.50 7.73
CA LEU A 78 -0.80 5.52 6.69
C LEU A 78 0.06 4.98 5.56
N PHE A 79 -0.47 4.98 4.34
CA PHE A 79 0.22 4.57 3.12
C PHE A 79 0.37 5.78 2.19
N ASP A 80 1.60 6.11 1.82
CA ASP A 80 1.91 7.24 0.97
C ASP A 80 2.56 6.74 -0.33
N GLU A 81 1.74 6.65 -1.39
CA GLU A 81 2.13 6.23 -2.75
C GLU A 81 3.01 4.96 -2.80
N VAL A 82 2.66 3.96 -2.03
CA VAL A 82 3.50 2.77 -1.80
C VAL A 82 3.77 1.92 -3.06
N THR A 83 3.13 2.20 -4.18
CA THR A 83 3.30 1.50 -5.46
C THR A 83 4.03 2.33 -6.52
N ALA A 84 4.26 3.63 -6.31
CA ALA A 84 4.74 4.54 -7.36
C ALA A 84 6.13 4.20 -7.93
N ALA A 85 6.97 3.50 -7.17
CA ALA A 85 8.34 3.11 -7.57
C ALA A 85 8.46 1.64 -7.99
N LEU A 86 7.33 0.95 -8.27
CA LEU A 86 7.27 -0.48 -8.53
C LEU A 86 6.90 -0.79 -9.97
N ASP A 87 7.43 -1.91 -10.48
CA ASP A 87 6.98 -2.49 -11.73
C ASP A 87 5.54 -3.06 -11.60
N PRO A 88 4.75 -3.12 -12.69
CA PRO A 88 3.34 -3.52 -12.64
C PRO A 88 3.06 -4.87 -11.96
N GLU A 89 3.97 -5.86 -12.10
CA GLU A 89 3.83 -7.16 -11.44
C GLU A 89 3.97 -7.02 -9.93
N MET A 90 4.92 -6.20 -9.47
CA MET A 90 5.17 -5.94 -8.05
C MET A 90 4.08 -5.07 -7.41
N VAL A 91 3.46 -4.16 -8.18
CA VAL A 91 2.32 -3.35 -7.73
C VAL A 91 1.22 -4.28 -7.21
N ARG A 92 0.84 -5.30 -7.99
CA ARG A 92 -0.23 -6.22 -7.61
C ARG A 92 0.05 -6.93 -6.29
N GLU A 93 1.27 -7.45 -6.10
CA GLU A 93 1.65 -8.15 -4.87
C GLU A 93 1.53 -7.27 -3.62
N VAL A 94 1.83 -5.96 -3.75
CA VAL A 94 1.71 -5.00 -2.64
C VAL A 94 0.25 -4.63 -2.37
N LEU A 95 -0.54 -4.43 -3.44
CA LEU A 95 -1.96 -4.10 -3.31
C LEU A 95 -2.77 -5.26 -2.72
N ASP A 96 -2.44 -6.52 -3.06
CA ASP A 96 -3.06 -7.71 -2.49
C ASP A 96 -2.85 -7.76 -0.96
N VAL A 97 -1.65 -7.42 -0.47
CA VAL A 97 -1.38 -7.32 0.98
C VAL A 97 -2.25 -6.24 1.63
N ILE A 98 -2.37 -5.05 1.01
CA ILE A 98 -3.19 -3.96 1.58
C ILE A 98 -4.68 -4.33 1.56
N MET A 99 -5.14 -5.02 0.53
CA MET A 99 -6.53 -5.52 0.44
C MET A 99 -6.82 -6.52 1.58
N GLU A 100 -5.92 -7.47 1.83
CA GLU A 100 -6.05 -8.40 2.96
C GLU A 100 -6.16 -7.67 4.31
N LEU A 101 -5.37 -6.60 4.52
CA LEU A 101 -5.45 -5.80 5.74
C LEU A 101 -6.78 -5.05 5.87
N SER A 102 -7.35 -4.57 4.75
CA SER A 102 -8.68 -3.97 4.72
C SER A 102 -9.77 -4.96 5.12
N GLU A 103 -9.72 -6.17 4.59
CA GLU A 103 -10.66 -7.26 4.91
C GLU A 103 -10.59 -7.66 6.39
N GLN A 104 -9.43 -7.50 7.04
CA GLN A 104 -9.26 -7.71 8.48
C GLN A 104 -9.77 -6.54 9.33
N GLY A 105 -10.28 -5.47 8.72
CA GLY A 105 -10.85 -4.31 9.40
C GLY A 105 -9.82 -3.32 9.96
N LEU A 106 -8.57 -3.34 9.46
CA LEU A 106 -7.58 -2.36 9.84
C LEU A 106 -7.93 -0.98 9.27
N THR A 107 -7.99 0.03 10.13
CA THR A 107 -8.19 1.41 9.68
C THR A 107 -6.97 1.90 8.90
N MET A 108 -7.20 2.42 7.68
CA MET A 108 -6.12 2.86 6.80
C MET A 108 -6.43 4.20 6.13
N LEU A 109 -5.41 5.05 5.99
CA LEU A 109 -5.43 6.19 5.09
C LEU A 109 -4.42 5.93 3.97
N ILE A 110 -4.91 5.88 2.73
CA ILE A 110 -4.10 5.49 1.58
C ILE A 110 -4.08 6.63 0.56
N VAL A 111 -2.88 7.14 0.25
CA VAL A 111 -2.63 8.02 -0.89
C VAL A 111 -2.18 7.14 -2.05
N THR A 112 -2.91 7.18 -3.17
CA THR A 112 -2.63 6.29 -4.31
C THR A 112 -3.08 6.89 -5.64
N HIS A 113 -2.40 6.51 -6.71
CA HIS A 113 -2.82 6.73 -8.10
C HIS A 113 -3.54 5.51 -8.71
N GLU A 114 -3.63 4.40 -7.97
CA GLU A 114 -4.27 3.16 -8.40
C GLU A 114 -5.80 3.26 -8.23
N LEU A 115 -6.48 3.93 -9.19
CA LEU A 115 -7.92 4.23 -9.07
C LEU A 115 -8.79 2.98 -8.98
N SER A 116 -8.45 1.92 -9.71
CA SER A 116 -9.18 0.65 -9.67
C SER A 116 -9.10 0.00 -8.28
N PHE A 117 -7.93 0.06 -7.66
CA PHE A 117 -7.71 -0.41 -6.30
C PHE A 117 -8.47 0.45 -5.29
N ALA A 118 -8.35 1.79 -5.39
CA ALA A 118 -9.08 2.71 -4.50
C ALA A 118 -10.60 2.47 -4.55
N ARG A 119 -11.16 2.22 -5.76
CA ARG A 119 -12.59 1.89 -5.91
C ARG A 119 -12.97 0.58 -5.22
N ALA A 120 -12.08 -0.42 -5.25
CA ALA A 120 -12.35 -1.75 -4.72
C ALA A 120 -12.22 -1.83 -3.20
N VAL A 121 -11.30 -1.06 -2.59
CA VAL A 121 -10.90 -1.24 -1.19
C VAL A 121 -11.42 -0.15 -0.26
N ALA A 122 -11.67 1.06 -0.77
CA ALA A 122 -11.99 2.20 0.08
C ALA A 122 -13.46 2.23 0.51
N ASP A 123 -13.72 2.57 1.77
CA ASP A 123 -15.06 2.94 2.26
C ASP A 123 -15.40 4.39 1.90
N ARG A 124 -14.37 5.22 1.75
CA ARG A 124 -14.47 6.64 1.46
C ARG A 124 -13.34 7.13 0.59
N ILE A 125 -13.66 7.91 -0.45
CA ILE A 125 -12.71 8.65 -1.28
C ILE A 125 -12.65 10.10 -0.81
N VAL A 126 -11.43 10.64 -0.76
CA VAL A 126 -11.15 12.07 -0.57
C VAL A 126 -10.32 12.53 -1.76
N PHE A 127 -10.93 13.32 -2.63
CA PHE A 127 -10.24 13.91 -3.77
C PHE A 127 -9.67 15.27 -3.40
N MET A 128 -8.37 15.42 -3.57
CA MET A 128 -7.64 16.64 -3.24
C MET A 128 -7.03 17.24 -4.51
N ASP A 129 -7.05 18.57 -4.58
CA ASP A 129 -6.39 19.35 -5.62
C ASP A 129 -5.87 20.65 -5.03
N GLU A 130 -4.69 21.11 -5.42
CA GLU A 130 -4.03 22.32 -4.90
C GLU A 130 -4.02 22.44 -3.36
N GLY A 131 -3.81 21.32 -2.68
CA GLY A 131 -3.76 21.27 -1.21
C GLY A 131 -5.11 21.38 -0.51
N ARG A 132 -6.24 21.29 -1.23
CA ARG A 132 -7.60 21.40 -0.71
C ARG A 132 -8.41 20.14 -1.01
N VAL A 133 -9.33 19.80 -0.11
CA VAL A 133 -10.33 18.77 -0.38
C VAL A 133 -11.38 19.37 -1.32
N VAL A 134 -11.44 18.81 -2.54
CA VAL A 134 -12.38 19.24 -3.59
C VAL A 134 -13.69 18.46 -3.50
N GLU A 135 -13.58 17.16 -3.27
CA GLU A 135 -14.72 16.27 -3.17
C GLU A 135 -14.45 15.12 -2.21
N SER A 136 -15.49 14.64 -1.53
CA SER A 136 -15.40 13.43 -0.69
C SER A 136 -16.73 12.70 -0.71
N GLY A 137 -16.69 11.37 -0.80
CA GLY A 137 -17.88 10.54 -0.87
C GLY A 137 -17.57 9.05 -0.87
N LYS A 138 -18.60 8.24 -1.05
CA LYS A 138 -18.43 6.79 -1.26
C LYS A 138 -17.76 6.53 -2.61
N PRO A 139 -16.97 5.48 -2.75
CA PRO A 139 -16.29 5.15 -4.01
C PRO A 139 -17.25 5.10 -5.19
N GLU A 140 -18.36 4.39 -5.05
CA GLU A 140 -19.33 4.25 -6.15
C GLU A 140 -19.86 5.61 -6.64
N GLU A 141 -20.22 6.53 -5.73
CA GLU A 141 -20.67 7.88 -6.08
C GLU A 141 -19.56 8.67 -6.77
N PHE A 142 -18.34 8.67 -6.21
CA PHE A 142 -17.22 9.40 -6.76
C PHE A 142 -16.84 8.95 -8.18
N PHE A 143 -16.79 7.64 -8.42
CA PHE A 143 -16.38 7.10 -9.71
C PHE A 143 -17.46 7.10 -10.79
N THR A 144 -18.77 7.10 -10.42
CA THR A 144 -19.86 7.06 -11.40
C THR A 144 -20.53 8.41 -11.61
N ALA A 145 -20.66 9.22 -10.56
CA ALA A 145 -21.37 10.52 -10.57
C ALA A 145 -20.63 11.58 -9.75
N PRO A 146 -19.38 11.94 -10.14
CA PRO A 146 -18.63 12.97 -9.43
C PRO A 146 -19.38 14.32 -9.44
N LYS A 147 -19.42 14.99 -8.29
CA LYS A 147 -20.21 16.20 -8.07
C LYS A 147 -19.51 17.43 -8.65
N THR A 148 -18.17 17.48 -8.57
CA THR A 148 -17.39 18.65 -9.00
C THR A 148 -16.89 18.48 -10.44
N GLU A 149 -16.77 19.59 -11.17
CA GLU A 149 -16.21 19.61 -12.53
C GLU A 149 -14.76 19.14 -12.53
N ARG A 150 -13.99 19.51 -11.50
CA ARG A 150 -12.59 19.12 -11.37
C ARG A 150 -12.43 17.60 -11.20
N ALA A 151 -13.28 16.95 -10.40
CA ALA A 151 -13.27 15.50 -10.27
C ALA A 151 -13.69 14.79 -11.56
N ARG A 152 -14.67 15.32 -12.31
CA ARG A 152 -15.06 14.79 -13.63
C ARG A 152 -13.89 14.84 -14.61
N THR A 153 -13.24 15.98 -14.75
CA THR A 153 -12.07 16.16 -15.64
C THR A 153 -10.95 15.20 -15.24
N PHE A 154 -10.69 15.03 -13.95
CA PHE A 154 -9.68 14.09 -13.46
C PHE A 154 -10.01 12.65 -13.86
N LEU A 155 -11.23 12.19 -13.62
CA LEU A 155 -11.65 10.82 -13.94
C LEU A 155 -11.74 10.57 -15.45
N ASP A 156 -12.13 11.55 -16.24
CA ASP A 156 -12.18 11.43 -17.71
C ASP A 156 -10.80 11.24 -18.32
N ASN A 157 -9.76 11.87 -17.77
CA ASN A 157 -8.38 11.66 -18.22
C ASN A 157 -7.93 10.20 -18.04
N PHE A 158 -8.41 9.51 -17.00
CA PHE A 158 -8.13 8.08 -16.80
C PHE A 158 -8.98 7.16 -17.70
N ARG A 159 -10.20 7.59 -18.09
CA ARG A 159 -11.06 6.82 -19.01
C ARG A 159 -10.58 6.88 -20.46
N PHE A 160 -9.82 7.89 -20.86
CA PHE A 160 -9.35 8.09 -22.23
C PHE A 160 -8.46 6.93 -22.74
N VAL A 161 -7.68 6.32 -21.85
CA VAL A 161 -6.83 5.15 -22.17
C VAL A 161 -7.64 3.90 -22.54
N ALA A 162 -8.89 3.80 -22.12
CA ALA A 162 -9.74 2.63 -22.39
C ALA A 162 -10.58 2.73 -23.66
N ARG A 163 -10.88 3.95 -24.15
CA ARG A 163 -11.70 4.17 -25.35
C ARG A 163 -10.93 3.93 -26.65
N SER A 164 -9.68 4.37 -26.74
CA SER A 164 -8.85 4.23 -27.93
C SER A 164 -8.60 2.77 -28.37
N ARG A 165 -8.72 1.80 -27.47
CA ARG A 165 -8.60 0.36 -27.80
C ARG A 165 -9.88 -0.31 -28.33
N LYS A 166 -11.05 0.31 -28.19
CA LYS A 166 -12.32 -0.28 -28.71
C LYS A 166 -12.62 0.15 -30.13
N GLU A 167 -12.16 1.30 -30.56
CA GLU A 167 -12.42 1.81 -31.93
C GLU A 167 -11.51 1.14 -32.97
N GLU A 168 -10.29 0.72 -32.63
CA GLU A 168 -9.40 -0.03 -33.53
C GLU A 168 -9.79 -1.51 -33.77
N LYS A 169 -10.73 -2.07 -33.00
CA LYS A 169 -11.21 -3.45 -33.20
C LYS A 169 -12.53 -3.55 -33.97
N SER A 170 -13.10 -2.44 -34.41
CA SER A 170 -14.36 -2.40 -35.16
C SER A 170 -14.21 -1.80 -36.56
N ALA A 171 -12.99 -1.62 -37.04
CA ALA A 171 -12.62 -1.32 -38.45
C ALA A 171 -11.83 -2.51 -39.00
#